data_8be3375d91d327920d4a7c44e513141a
#
_entry.id   8be3375d91d327920d4a7c44e513141a
#
_cell.length_a   1.000
_cell.length_b   1.000
_cell.length_c   1.000
_cell.angle_alpha   90.00
_cell.angle_beta   90.00
_cell.angle_gamma   90.00
#
_symmetry.space_group_name_H-M   'P 1'
#
loop_
_entity.id
_entity.type
_entity.pdbx_description
1 polymer ?
#
loop_
_entity_poly.entity_id
_entity_poly.type
_entity_poly.pdbx_seq_one_letter_code
_entity_poly.pdbx_strand_id
1 'polypeptide(L)'
;MKYQGSCHCGSIKFVAEGELSEVLSCNCSICQKKGSLLWFLSSKQVKISLETSENLANYTFNKHVINHHFCKMCGIHPYAQGTDAKGNAIFAINVRCIDDMDLEKIKINYFDGRSA
;
A
#
# COMPACT_ATOMS: atom_id res chain seq x y z
N MET A 1 -11.69 13.25 -1.74
CA MET A 1 -12.41 12.22 -1.00
C MET A 1 -11.46 11.49 -0.08
N LYS A 2 -11.91 11.14 1.12
CA LYS A 2 -11.08 10.46 2.11
C LYS A 2 -11.51 9.01 2.28
N TYR A 3 -10.52 8.13 2.38
CA TYR A 3 -10.73 6.70 2.56
C TYR A 3 -10.01 6.23 3.81
N GLN A 4 -10.68 5.42 4.59
CA GLN A 4 -10.09 4.79 5.78
C GLN A 4 -9.82 3.32 5.51
N GLY A 5 -8.73 2.82 6.03
CA GLY A 5 -8.39 1.42 5.91
C GLY A 5 -7.53 0.92 7.05
N SER A 6 -7.33 -0.38 7.07
CA SER A 6 -6.51 -1.00 8.12
C SER A 6 -6.06 -2.39 7.68
N CYS A 7 -5.11 -2.96 8.44
CA CYS A 7 -4.83 -4.39 8.36
C CYS A 7 -6.02 -5.15 8.98
N HIS A 8 -6.02 -6.46 8.90
CA HIS A 8 -7.17 -7.26 9.33
C HIS A 8 -7.47 -7.11 10.83
N CYS A 9 -6.46 -7.12 11.68
CA CYS A 9 -6.67 -6.99 13.13
C CYS A 9 -6.88 -5.56 13.60
N GLY A 10 -6.69 -4.56 12.71
CA GLY A 10 -6.90 -3.16 13.04
C GLY A 10 -5.72 -2.47 13.72
N SER A 11 -4.60 -3.16 13.94
CA SER A 11 -3.43 -2.55 14.58
C SER A 11 -2.80 -1.44 13.74
N ILE A 12 -2.82 -1.60 12.42
CA ILE A 12 -2.26 -0.62 11.49
C ILE A 12 -3.42 0.03 10.75
N LYS A 13 -3.59 1.34 10.94
CA LYS A 13 -4.69 2.10 10.33
C LYS A 13 -4.13 3.23 9.49
N PHE A 14 -4.85 3.60 8.44
CA PHE A 14 -4.48 4.73 7.60
C PHE A 14 -5.71 5.49 7.13
N VAL A 15 -5.47 6.76 6.77
CA VAL A 15 -6.42 7.59 6.05
C VAL A 15 -5.73 8.07 4.79
N ALA A 16 -6.35 7.87 3.64
CA ALA A 16 -5.82 8.29 2.36
C ALA A 16 -6.80 9.24 1.68
N GLU A 17 -6.29 10.30 1.07
CA GLU A 17 -7.12 11.32 0.43
C GLU A 17 -6.69 11.51 -1.02
N GLY A 18 -7.65 11.46 -1.94
CA GLY A 18 -7.41 11.64 -3.37
C GLY A 18 -8.51 11.05 -4.22
N GLU A 19 -8.29 11.05 -5.53
CA GLU A 19 -9.20 10.45 -6.49
C GLU A 19 -8.81 8.98 -6.71
N LEU A 20 -9.70 8.08 -6.34
CA LEU A 20 -9.49 6.64 -6.49
C LEU A 20 -10.36 6.12 -7.63
N SER A 21 -9.78 6.04 -8.82
CA SER A 21 -10.47 5.51 -10.00
C SER A 21 -9.73 4.34 -10.64
N GLU A 22 -8.42 4.28 -10.44
CA GLU A 22 -7.57 3.24 -11.04
C GLU A 22 -6.56 2.76 -10.01
N VAL A 23 -6.22 1.48 -10.10
CA VAL A 23 -5.20 0.84 -9.26
C VAL A 23 -4.25 0.03 -10.13
N LEU A 24 -3.10 -0.32 -9.58
CA LEU A 24 -2.07 -1.08 -10.26
C LEU A 24 -1.96 -2.48 -9.68
N SER A 25 -2.00 -3.47 -10.55
CA SER A 25 -1.66 -4.86 -10.20
C SER A 25 -0.32 -5.19 -10.83
N CYS A 26 0.71 -5.33 -9.99
CA CYS A 26 2.07 -5.59 -10.45
C CYS A 26 2.39 -7.07 -10.32
N ASN A 27 3.17 -7.61 -11.26
CA ASN A 27 3.56 -9.02 -11.26
C ASN A 27 5.03 -9.24 -10.84
N CYS A 28 5.67 -8.25 -10.21
CA CYS A 28 7.02 -8.44 -9.71
C CYS A 28 7.05 -9.52 -8.61
N SER A 29 8.26 -9.95 -8.21
CA SER A 29 8.40 -11.10 -7.33
C SER A 29 7.63 -11.02 -6.03
N ILE A 30 7.53 -9.82 -5.43
CA ILE A 30 6.80 -9.64 -4.18
C ILE A 30 5.32 -9.34 -4.41
N CYS A 31 5.01 -8.46 -5.37
CA CYS A 31 3.62 -8.04 -5.61
C CYS A 31 2.75 -9.22 -6.07
N GLN A 32 3.32 -10.12 -6.88
CA GLN A 32 2.60 -11.32 -7.30
C GLN A 32 2.18 -12.17 -6.11
N LYS A 33 3.05 -12.31 -5.12
CA LYS A 33 2.79 -13.13 -3.94
C LYS A 33 1.85 -12.45 -2.95
N LYS A 34 1.98 -11.13 -2.79
CA LYS A 34 1.11 -10.36 -1.90
C LYS A 34 -0.32 -10.25 -2.43
N GLY A 35 -0.47 -10.12 -3.74
CA GLY A 35 -1.78 -9.89 -4.35
C GLY A 35 -2.37 -8.52 -4.10
N SER A 36 -1.55 -7.54 -3.72
CA SER A 36 -2.01 -6.19 -3.45
C SER A 36 -2.45 -5.46 -4.71
N LEU A 37 -3.46 -4.63 -4.59
CA LEU A 37 -3.86 -3.67 -5.61
C LEU A 37 -3.44 -2.30 -5.12
N LEU A 38 -2.57 -1.62 -5.87
CA LEU A 38 -1.84 -0.46 -5.39
C LEU A 38 -2.39 0.85 -5.91
N TRP A 39 -2.53 1.81 -5.00
CA TRP A 39 -2.90 3.19 -5.28
C TRP A 39 -1.77 4.07 -4.79
N PHE A 40 -1.11 4.77 -5.71
CA PHE A 40 0.07 5.57 -5.39
C PHE A 40 -0.31 6.98 -5.02
N LEU A 41 0.14 7.44 -3.86
CA LEU A 41 -0.15 8.76 -3.32
C LEU A 41 1.12 9.38 -2.75
N SER A 42 1.14 10.73 -2.71
CA SER A 42 2.22 11.44 -2.03
C SER A 42 2.04 11.32 -0.52
N SER A 43 3.13 11.55 0.22
CA SER A 43 3.10 11.48 1.69
C SER A 43 2.13 12.47 2.31
N LYS A 44 1.80 13.56 1.60
CA LYS A 44 0.85 14.58 2.08
C LYS A 44 -0.58 14.08 2.07
N GLN A 45 -0.88 13.04 1.28
CA GLN A 45 -2.23 12.51 1.10
C GLN A 45 -2.53 11.35 2.03
N VAL A 46 -1.56 10.88 2.81
CA VAL A 46 -1.70 9.69 3.64
C VAL A 46 -1.30 9.97 5.08
N LYS A 47 -2.15 9.52 6.01
CA LYS A 47 -1.83 9.54 7.45
C LYS A 47 -1.88 8.12 7.97
N ILE A 48 -0.79 7.68 8.59
CA ILE A 48 -0.70 6.36 9.22
C ILE A 48 -0.85 6.54 10.71
N SER A 49 -1.74 5.76 11.34
CA SER A 49 -1.87 5.76 12.79
C SER A 49 -0.70 5.02 13.41
N LEU A 50 -0.04 5.65 14.37
CA LEU A 50 1.12 5.08 15.06
C LEU A 50 0.82 4.63 16.48
N GLU A 51 -0.46 4.53 16.85
CA GLU A 51 -0.86 4.10 18.19
C GLU A 51 -0.32 2.72 18.55
N THR A 52 -0.22 1.84 17.56
CA THR A 52 0.32 0.50 17.73
C THR A 52 1.52 0.28 16.79
N SER A 53 2.43 1.27 16.74
CA SER A 53 3.59 1.24 15.84
C SER A 53 4.49 0.03 16.06
N GLU A 54 4.51 -0.55 17.24
CA GLU A 54 5.26 -1.77 17.54
C GLU A 54 4.80 -2.97 16.70
N ASN A 55 3.57 -2.94 16.19
CA ASN A 55 3.03 -4.01 15.34
C ASN A 55 3.34 -3.78 13.85
N LEU A 56 3.93 -2.64 13.51
CA LEU A 56 4.31 -2.35 12.13
C LEU A 56 5.67 -2.96 11.85
N ALA A 57 5.70 -3.94 10.94
CA ALA A 57 6.93 -4.56 10.48
C ALA A 57 7.29 -4.03 9.10
N ASN A 58 8.52 -4.29 8.68
CA ASN A 58 9.04 -3.81 7.43
C ASN A 58 9.90 -4.90 6.78
N TYR A 59 9.70 -5.08 5.47
CA TYR A 59 10.51 -5.98 4.68
C TYR A 59 11.11 -5.22 3.51
N THR A 60 12.42 -5.33 3.32
CA THR A 60 13.12 -4.75 2.18
C THR A 60 13.94 -5.83 1.50
N PHE A 61 14.15 -5.68 0.18
CA PHE A 61 14.96 -6.61 -0.59
C PHE A 61 15.58 -5.87 -1.79
N ASN A 62 16.44 -6.55 -2.53
CA ASN A 62 17.14 -6.01 -3.71
C ASN A 62 17.90 -4.74 -3.31
N LYS A 63 17.53 -3.56 -3.82
CA LYS A 63 18.19 -2.29 -3.50
C LYS A 63 17.80 -1.70 -2.15
N HIS A 64 16.86 -2.32 -1.45
CA HIS A 64 16.35 -1.89 -0.13
C HIS A 64 15.83 -0.46 -0.09
N VAL A 65 15.25 0.02 -1.20
CA VAL A 65 14.71 1.39 -1.29
C VAL A 65 13.21 1.43 -1.04
N ILE A 66 12.51 0.31 -1.17
CA ILE A 66 11.08 0.21 -0.91
C ILE A 66 10.86 -0.54 0.39
N ASN A 67 10.10 0.08 1.29
CA ASN A 67 9.72 -0.53 2.56
C ASN A 67 8.33 -1.15 2.41
N HIS A 68 8.28 -2.49 2.45
CA HIS A 68 7.03 -3.22 2.38
C HIS A 68 6.53 -3.43 3.80
N HIS A 69 5.61 -2.58 4.23
CA HIS A 69 5.10 -2.61 5.60
C HIS A 69 4.00 -3.64 5.75
N PHE A 70 4.02 -4.35 6.86
CA PHE A 70 2.98 -5.32 7.18
C PHE A 70 2.75 -5.38 8.69
N CYS A 71 1.60 -5.92 9.07
CA CYS A 71 1.26 -6.09 10.48
C CYS A 71 1.88 -7.36 11.02
N LYS A 72 2.61 -7.25 12.14
CA LYS A 72 3.21 -8.42 12.81
C LYS A 72 2.16 -9.39 13.34
N MET A 73 0.99 -8.87 13.69
CA MET A 73 -0.04 -9.66 14.36
C MET A 73 -0.90 -10.44 13.37
N CYS A 74 -1.33 -9.83 12.27
CA CYS A 74 -2.22 -10.50 11.31
C CYS A 74 -1.57 -10.80 9.97
N GLY A 75 -0.38 -10.24 9.70
CA GLY A 75 0.37 -10.50 8.46
C GLY A 75 -0.10 -9.75 7.23
N ILE A 76 -1.12 -8.93 7.33
CA ILE A 76 -1.64 -8.18 6.18
C ILE A 76 -0.74 -6.99 5.86
N HIS A 77 -0.56 -6.72 4.56
CA HIS A 77 0.26 -5.63 4.04
C HIS A 77 -0.64 -4.45 3.64
N PRO A 78 -0.82 -3.45 4.53
CA PRO A 78 -1.70 -2.32 4.21
C PRO A 78 -1.09 -1.32 3.24
N TYR A 79 0.23 -1.16 3.25
CA TYR A 79 0.89 -0.22 2.35
C TYR A 79 2.38 -0.50 2.23
N ALA A 80 2.97 0.09 1.19
CA ALA A 80 4.42 0.15 1.02
C ALA A 80 4.81 1.62 0.89
N GLN A 81 6.07 1.92 1.14
CA GLN A 81 6.59 3.27 1.09
C GLN A 81 7.91 3.28 0.33
N GLY A 82 8.04 4.23 -0.60
CA GLY A 82 9.26 4.43 -1.36
C GLY A 82 9.48 5.90 -1.63
N THR A 83 10.32 6.19 -2.62
CA THR A 83 10.58 7.56 -3.06
C THR A 83 10.43 7.65 -4.56
N ASP A 84 10.01 8.83 -5.06
CA ASP A 84 9.98 9.09 -6.48
C ASP A 84 11.37 9.50 -6.99
N ALA A 85 11.49 9.79 -8.29
CA ALA A 85 12.75 10.18 -8.91
C ALA A 85 13.34 11.46 -8.32
N LYS A 86 12.53 12.28 -7.67
CA LYS A 86 12.95 13.53 -7.03
C LYS A 86 13.24 13.40 -5.55
N GLY A 87 13.12 12.18 -4.99
CA GLY A 87 13.35 11.92 -3.58
C GLY A 87 12.16 12.17 -2.68
N ASN A 88 10.97 12.45 -3.22
CA ASN A 88 9.77 12.66 -2.43
C ASN A 88 9.18 11.32 -2.00
N ALA A 89 8.69 11.26 -0.75
CA ALA A 89 8.08 10.04 -0.22
C ALA A 89 6.76 9.74 -0.95
N ILE A 90 6.61 8.49 -1.38
CA ILE A 90 5.42 7.98 -2.07
C ILE A 90 4.90 6.78 -1.29
N PHE A 91 3.60 6.75 -1.07
CA PHE A 91 2.91 5.60 -0.47
C PHE A 91 2.18 4.81 -1.54
N ALA A 92 2.31 3.51 -1.49
CA ALA A 92 1.52 2.59 -2.31
C ALA A 92 0.50 1.94 -1.38
N ILE A 93 -0.72 2.43 -1.42
CA ILE A 93 -1.80 1.95 -0.57
C ILE A 93 -2.40 0.68 -1.18
N ASN A 94 -2.52 -0.36 -0.38
CA ASN A 94 -3.25 -1.56 -0.80
C ASN A 94 -4.74 -1.29 -0.64
N VAL A 95 -5.43 -1.06 -1.77
CA VAL A 95 -6.84 -0.69 -1.73
C VAL A 95 -7.74 -1.82 -1.20
N ARG A 96 -7.25 -3.06 -1.18
CA ARG A 96 -8.00 -4.16 -0.55
C ARG A 96 -8.13 -3.97 0.97
N CYS A 97 -7.32 -3.10 1.56
CA CYS A 97 -7.38 -2.77 2.99
C CYS A 97 -8.27 -1.57 3.28
N ILE A 98 -8.83 -0.91 2.26
CA ILE A 98 -9.77 0.20 2.45
C ILE A 98 -11.13 -0.34 2.85
N ASP A 99 -11.73 0.26 3.88
CA ASP A 99 -13.04 -0.13 4.38
C ASP A 99 -14.12 0.08 3.32
N ASP A 100 -15.04 -0.88 3.21
CA ASP A 100 -16.22 -0.80 2.33
C ASP A 100 -15.86 -0.60 0.85
N MET A 101 -14.71 -1.13 0.43
CA MET A 101 -14.23 -0.98 -0.94
C MET A 101 -14.98 -1.91 -1.90
N ASP A 102 -15.52 -1.32 -2.99
CA ASP A 102 -16.12 -2.09 -4.09
C ASP A 102 -15.11 -2.17 -5.24
N LEU A 103 -14.35 -3.25 -5.28
CA LEU A 103 -13.30 -3.44 -6.27
C LEU A 103 -13.83 -3.58 -7.70
N GLU A 104 -15.09 -3.95 -7.86
CA GLU A 104 -15.69 -4.10 -9.19
C GLU A 104 -15.85 -2.76 -9.91
N LYS A 105 -15.89 -1.65 -9.16
CA LYS A 105 -16.07 -0.30 -9.71
C LYS A 105 -14.76 0.39 -10.03
N ILE A 106 -13.63 -0.26 -9.78
CA ILE A 106 -12.31 0.34 -9.95
C ILE A 106 -11.59 -0.33 -11.10
N LYS A 107 -11.00 0.47 -11.99
CA LYS A 107 -10.20 -0.04 -13.09
C LYS A 107 -8.87 -0.58 -12.58
N ILE A 108 -8.54 -1.82 -12.97
CA ILE A 108 -7.27 -2.44 -12.62
C ILE A 108 -6.36 -2.40 -13.85
N ASN A 109 -5.20 -1.73 -13.67
CA ASN A 109 -4.15 -1.70 -14.68
C ASN A 109 -3.09 -2.72 -14.31
N TYR A 110 -2.69 -3.54 -15.26
CA TYR A 110 -1.68 -4.59 -15.03
C TYR A 110 -0.32 -4.08 -15.47
N PHE A 111 0.65 -4.15 -14.59
CA PHE A 111 2.02 -3.69 -14.85
C PHE A 111 2.98 -4.88 -14.79
N ASP A 112 3.79 -5.01 -15.84
CA ASP A 112 4.80 -6.08 -15.92
C ASP A 112 6.08 -5.64 -15.20
N GLY A 113 6.04 -5.67 -13.86
CA GLY A 113 7.20 -5.33 -13.02
C GLY A 113 8.30 -6.38 -13.09
N ARG A 114 7.96 -7.60 -13.50
CA ARG A 114 8.93 -8.69 -13.63
C ARG A 114 9.95 -8.41 -14.73
N SER A 115 9.54 -7.73 -15.78
CA SER A 115 10.39 -7.39 -16.93
C SER A 115 10.99 -6.00 -16.84
N ALA A 116 10.63 -5.22 -15.82
CA ALA A 116 11.10 -3.85 -15.66
C ALA A 116 12.46 -3.77 -15.00
#